data_8dac70d1ba191d5704ec124ac10e1652
#
_entry.id   8dac70d1ba191d5704ec124ac10e1652
#
_cell.length_a   1.000
_cell.length_b   1.000
_cell.length_c   1.000
_cell.angle_alpha   90.00
_cell.angle_beta   90.00
_cell.angle_gamma   90.00
#
_symmetry.space_group_name_H-M   'P 1'
#
loop_
_entity.id
_entity.type
_entity.pdbx_description
1 polymer ?
#
loop_
_entity_poly.entity_id
_entity_poly.type
_entity_poly.pdbx_seq_one_letter_code
_entity_poly.pdbx_strand_id
1 'polypeptide(L)'
;VPTSFFQSSGRPGTVQSVEYLTHDYVGERKGTGTLSYYKRMLVYLPYGYDASQPYNVLVLLHGMGGGEGYWLRQEQLYAAYGTDYYVTTRPMLDNMFAAGMCRNMIVVTPTFYRDSGNFFRYDRVPDEEQFVRELREDILPFIVQNYSTYAADGSAEAISAARDHF
;
A
#
# COMPACT_ATOMS: atom_id res chain seq x y z
N VAL A 1 18.11 13.93 1.04
CA VAL A 1 17.96 12.96 2.15
C VAL A 1 19.36 12.50 2.53
N PRO A 2 19.76 12.57 3.83
CA PRO A 2 21.05 12.08 4.28
C PRO A 2 21.24 10.59 4.00
N THR A 3 22.45 10.16 3.64
CA THR A 3 22.74 8.75 3.34
C THR A 3 22.51 7.83 4.54
N SER A 4 22.63 8.34 5.76
CA SER A 4 22.31 7.62 6.98
C SER A 4 20.83 7.19 7.09
N PHE A 5 19.93 7.84 6.35
CA PHE A 5 18.51 7.49 6.37
C PHE A 5 18.21 6.17 5.64
N PHE A 6 19.14 5.70 4.83
CA PHE A 6 19.01 4.40 4.15
C PHE A 6 19.55 3.23 4.99
N GLN A 7 20.03 3.51 6.20
CA GLN A 7 20.46 2.50 7.17
C GLN A 7 19.32 2.12 8.10
N SER A 8 19.44 0.95 8.74
CA SER A 8 18.45 0.49 9.72
C SER A 8 18.20 1.53 10.80
N SER A 9 16.95 1.79 11.08
CA SER A 9 16.53 2.73 12.13
C SER A 9 16.52 2.07 13.50
N GLY A 10 16.83 2.84 14.56
CA GLY A 10 16.61 2.43 15.94
C GLY A 10 15.11 2.41 16.34
N ARG A 11 14.23 2.92 15.50
CA ARG A 11 12.76 2.97 15.68
C ARG A 11 12.05 2.44 14.44
N PRO A 12 12.17 1.14 14.12
CA PRO A 12 11.58 0.58 12.94
C PRO A 12 10.06 0.48 13.08
N GLY A 13 9.34 0.84 12.02
CA GLY A 13 7.93 0.54 11.87
C GLY A 13 7.70 -0.95 11.58
N THR A 14 6.46 -1.36 11.55
CA THR A 14 6.05 -2.74 11.25
C THR A 14 5.38 -2.82 9.88
N VAL A 15 5.60 -3.93 9.17
CA VAL A 15 4.93 -4.20 7.90
C VAL A 15 4.02 -5.42 8.08
N GLN A 16 2.75 -5.24 7.77
CA GLN A 16 1.73 -6.28 7.80
C GLN A 16 1.36 -6.66 6.37
N SER A 17 1.16 -7.96 6.12
CA SER A 17 0.54 -8.44 4.88
C SER A 17 -0.92 -8.71 5.18
N VAL A 18 -1.81 -8.01 4.50
CA VAL A 18 -3.25 -8.10 4.71
C VAL A 18 -3.96 -8.51 3.43
N GLU A 19 -5.06 -9.23 3.57
CA GLU A 19 -5.93 -9.59 2.47
C GLU A 19 -7.22 -8.78 2.54
N TYR A 20 -7.69 -8.31 1.38
CA TYR A 20 -8.95 -7.62 1.22
C TYR A 20 -9.76 -8.24 0.09
N LEU A 21 -11.08 -8.19 0.21
CA LEU A 21 -11.99 -8.64 -0.82
C LEU A 21 -12.12 -7.55 -1.89
N THR A 22 -12.05 -7.95 -3.15
CA THR A 22 -12.27 -7.08 -4.30
C THR A 22 -13.13 -7.78 -5.36
N HIS A 23 -13.41 -7.10 -6.46
CA HIS A 23 -14.33 -7.56 -7.51
C HIS A 23 -13.70 -7.43 -8.89
N ASP A 24 -14.18 -8.24 -9.83
CA ASP A 24 -13.89 -8.07 -11.26
C ASP A 24 -14.76 -6.94 -11.83
N TYR A 25 -14.34 -5.70 -11.62
CA TYR A 25 -15.05 -4.51 -12.12
C TYR A 25 -15.10 -4.44 -13.66
N VAL A 26 -14.17 -5.08 -14.36
CA VAL A 26 -14.19 -5.19 -15.82
C VAL A 26 -15.27 -6.14 -16.27
N GLY A 27 -15.37 -7.31 -15.63
CA GLY A 27 -16.42 -8.27 -15.89
C GLY A 27 -17.81 -7.71 -15.60
N GLU A 28 -17.96 -7.00 -14.49
CA GLU A 28 -19.19 -6.29 -14.14
C GLU A 28 -19.60 -5.31 -15.25
N ARG A 29 -18.72 -4.42 -15.67
CA ARG A 29 -18.99 -3.43 -16.72
C ARG A 29 -19.33 -4.08 -18.06
N LYS A 30 -18.70 -5.19 -18.41
CA LYS A 30 -18.96 -5.93 -19.65
C LYS A 30 -20.17 -6.84 -19.57
N GLY A 31 -20.82 -6.98 -18.42
CA GLY A 31 -21.97 -7.86 -18.22
C GLY A 31 -21.61 -9.35 -18.28
N THR A 32 -20.33 -9.70 -18.09
CA THR A 32 -19.87 -11.10 -18.09
C THR A 32 -19.93 -11.76 -16.70
N GLY A 33 -20.41 -11.02 -15.70
CA GLY A 33 -20.57 -11.45 -14.31
C GLY A 33 -19.60 -10.72 -13.37
N THR A 34 -19.94 -10.76 -12.09
CA THR A 34 -19.12 -10.19 -11.03
C THR A 34 -18.44 -11.31 -10.27
N LEU A 35 -17.14 -11.43 -10.39
CA LEU A 35 -16.34 -12.38 -9.62
C LEU A 35 -15.68 -11.64 -8.48
N SER A 36 -15.94 -12.09 -7.24
CA SER A 36 -15.23 -11.59 -6.05
C SER A 36 -14.02 -12.47 -5.76
N TYR A 37 -12.90 -11.86 -5.38
CA TYR A 37 -11.68 -12.58 -5.03
C TYR A 37 -10.85 -11.78 -4.02
N TYR A 38 -9.95 -12.47 -3.32
CA TYR A 38 -9.05 -11.84 -2.38
C TYR A 38 -7.75 -11.40 -3.05
N LYS A 39 -7.30 -10.20 -2.69
CA LYS A 39 -5.96 -9.68 -3.03
C LYS A 39 -5.21 -9.31 -1.77
N ARG A 40 -3.90 -9.25 -1.88
CA ARG A 40 -3.01 -8.81 -0.81
C ARG A 40 -2.48 -7.42 -1.07
N MET A 41 -2.25 -6.72 0.03
CA MET A 41 -1.44 -5.50 0.05
C MET A 41 -0.55 -5.51 1.29
N LEU A 42 0.48 -4.68 1.30
CA LEU A 42 1.25 -4.46 2.51
C LEU A 42 0.83 -3.14 3.13
N VAL A 43 0.79 -3.15 4.45
CA VAL A 43 0.51 -1.97 5.28
C VAL A 43 1.68 -1.76 6.23
N TYR A 44 2.35 -0.63 6.09
CA TYR A 44 3.38 -0.19 7.02
C TYR A 44 2.73 0.69 8.08
N LEU A 45 3.01 0.37 9.33
CA LEU A 45 2.63 1.17 10.49
C LEU A 45 3.91 1.78 11.10
N PRO A 46 3.95 3.09 11.38
CA PRO A 46 5.13 3.75 11.93
C PRO A 46 5.45 3.23 13.33
N TYR A 47 6.71 3.38 13.75
CA TYR A 47 7.10 3.06 15.12
C TYR A 47 6.22 3.80 16.13
N GLY A 48 5.70 3.05 17.11
CA GLY A 48 4.80 3.60 18.12
C GLY A 48 3.39 3.92 17.59
N TYR A 49 2.95 3.25 16.52
CA TYR A 49 1.56 3.38 16.03
C TYR A 49 0.57 3.20 17.19
N ASP A 50 -0.32 4.16 17.32
CA ASP A 50 -1.36 4.20 18.35
C ASP A 50 -2.73 4.35 17.68
N ALA A 51 -3.58 3.34 17.79
CA ALA A 51 -4.90 3.31 17.19
C ALA A 51 -5.87 4.38 17.76
N SER A 52 -5.52 5.07 18.84
CA SER A 52 -6.29 6.19 19.38
C SER A 52 -6.02 7.52 18.67
N GLN A 53 -5.02 7.57 17.78
CA GLN A 53 -4.61 8.78 17.05
C GLN A 53 -4.83 8.59 15.54
N PRO A 54 -5.37 9.58 14.81
CA PRO A 54 -5.55 9.45 13.37
C PRO A 54 -4.21 9.69 12.63
N TYR A 55 -4.01 8.93 11.56
CA TYR A 55 -2.85 9.03 10.68
C TYR A 55 -3.24 9.37 9.25
N ASN A 56 -2.36 10.09 8.56
CA ASN A 56 -2.42 10.20 7.11
C ASN A 56 -2.11 8.85 6.49
N VAL A 57 -2.66 8.60 5.32
CA VAL A 57 -2.42 7.40 4.53
C VAL A 57 -1.67 7.76 3.25
N LEU A 58 -0.55 7.11 2.99
CA LEU A 58 0.18 7.22 1.74
C LEU A 58 0.02 5.93 0.95
N VAL A 59 -0.54 6.00 -0.24
CA VAL A 59 -0.64 4.87 -1.16
C VAL A 59 0.53 4.91 -2.13
N LEU A 60 1.40 3.90 -2.10
CA LEU A 60 2.53 3.76 -3.01
C LEU A 60 2.27 2.65 -4.00
N LEU A 61 2.16 3.00 -5.27
CA LEU A 61 2.01 2.06 -6.36
C LEU A 61 3.37 1.67 -6.92
N HIS A 62 3.51 0.40 -7.26
CA HIS A 62 4.69 -0.10 -7.97
C HIS A 62 4.62 0.28 -9.46
N GLY A 63 5.74 0.16 -10.16
CA GLY A 63 5.81 0.26 -11.60
C GLY A 63 5.44 -1.05 -12.30
N MET A 64 5.48 -1.03 -13.65
CA MET A 64 5.25 -2.22 -14.47
C MET A 64 6.25 -3.33 -14.08
N GLY A 65 5.75 -4.56 -13.91
CA GLY A 65 6.55 -5.69 -13.47
C GLY A 65 6.80 -5.78 -11.95
N GLY A 66 6.32 -4.82 -11.16
CA GLY A 66 6.36 -4.86 -9.70
C GLY A 66 5.17 -5.60 -9.08
N GLY A 67 5.02 -5.50 -7.77
CA GLY A 67 3.91 -6.01 -6.99
C GLY A 67 3.83 -5.30 -5.65
N GLU A 68 2.90 -5.74 -4.80
CA GLU A 68 2.66 -5.13 -3.48
C GLU A 68 3.90 -5.04 -2.59
N GLY A 69 4.86 -5.95 -2.78
CA GLY A 69 6.10 -5.97 -2.01
C GLY A 69 7.19 -4.99 -2.49
N TYR A 70 7.02 -4.35 -3.64
CA TYR A 70 8.08 -3.58 -4.30
C TYR A 70 8.74 -2.52 -3.41
N TRP A 71 7.96 -1.80 -2.61
CA TRP A 71 8.46 -0.72 -1.76
C TRP A 71 8.84 -1.15 -0.34
N LEU A 72 8.18 -2.17 0.21
CA LEU A 72 8.27 -2.49 1.64
C LEU A 72 8.93 -3.84 1.95
N ARG A 73 9.08 -4.75 0.97
CA ARG A 73 9.73 -6.06 1.13
C ARG A 73 11.02 -6.16 0.36
N GLN A 74 12.10 -5.96 1.04
CA GLN A 74 13.46 -6.02 0.51
C GLN A 74 13.84 -7.44 0.02
N GLU A 75 13.38 -8.49 0.71
CA GLU A 75 13.77 -9.87 0.40
C GLU A 75 13.27 -10.35 -0.98
N GLN A 76 12.13 -9.85 -1.42
CA GLN A 76 11.53 -10.25 -2.70
C GLN A 76 12.23 -9.61 -3.90
N LEU A 77 12.73 -8.39 -3.74
CA LEU A 77 13.52 -7.72 -4.78
C LEU A 77 14.94 -8.29 -4.86
N TYR A 78 15.49 -8.68 -3.72
CA TYR A 78 16.80 -9.33 -3.66
C TYR A 78 16.84 -10.63 -4.46
N ALA A 79 15.78 -11.44 -4.36
CA ALA A 79 15.67 -12.67 -5.13
C ALA A 79 15.56 -12.44 -6.65
N ALA A 80 15.06 -11.28 -7.07
CA ALA A 80 14.78 -10.97 -8.46
C ALA A 80 15.92 -10.25 -9.18
N TYR A 81 16.65 -9.35 -8.49
CA TYR A 81 17.67 -8.48 -9.10
C TYR A 81 19.11 -8.76 -8.62
N GLY A 82 19.30 -9.70 -7.69
CA GLY A 82 20.62 -9.98 -7.10
C GLY A 82 20.99 -8.99 -5.99
N THR A 83 22.24 -9.11 -5.52
CA THR A 83 22.73 -8.48 -4.29
C THR A 83 22.86 -6.96 -4.30
N ASP A 84 22.76 -6.33 -5.46
CA ASP A 84 23.07 -4.91 -5.62
C ASP A 84 21.85 -3.98 -5.64
N TYR A 85 20.63 -4.52 -5.56
CA TYR A 85 19.41 -3.74 -5.60
C TYR A 85 18.80 -3.60 -4.20
N TYR A 86 19.00 -2.46 -3.58
CA TYR A 86 18.47 -2.17 -2.25
C TYR A 86 17.20 -1.32 -2.34
N VAL A 87 16.09 -1.86 -1.83
CA VAL A 87 14.92 -1.01 -1.53
C VAL A 87 15.10 -0.44 -0.14
N THR A 88 15.35 0.85 -0.11
CA THR A 88 15.63 1.60 1.12
C THR A 88 14.43 2.38 1.64
N THR A 89 13.25 2.16 1.06
CA THR A 89 12.03 2.92 1.40
C THR A 89 11.67 2.78 2.87
N ARG A 90 11.70 1.57 3.41
CA ARG A 90 11.35 1.34 4.82
C ARG A 90 12.33 2.01 5.78
N PRO A 91 13.66 1.78 5.72
CA PRO A 91 14.59 2.52 6.57
C PRO A 91 14.49 4.04 6.40
N MET A 92 14.28 4.51 5.17
CA MET A 92 14.11 5.94 4.89
C MET A 92 12.89 6.50 5.62
N LEU A 93 11.73 5.85 5.52
CA LEU A 93 10.51 6.26 6.25
C LEU A 93 10.75 6.27 7.75
N ASP A 94 11.29 5.18 8.29
CA ASP A 94 11.59 5.04 9.73
C ASP A 94 12.46 6.21 10.23
N ASN A 95 13.52 6.53 9.51
CA ASN A 95 14.45 7.59 9.90
C ASN A 95 13.87 8.99 9.68
N MET A 96 13.09 9.22 8.62
CA MET A 96 12.39 10.49 8.40
C MET A 96 11.39 10.78 9.52
N PHE A 97 10.62 9.78 9.93
CA PHE A 97 9.67 9.90 11.04
C PHE A 97 10.40 10.14 12.37
N ALA A 98 11.46 9.36 12.66
CA ALA A 98 12.26 9.51 13.86
C ALA A 98 12.93 10.88 13.96
N ALA A 99 13.31 11.47 12.84
CA ALA A 99 13.91 12.82 12.76
C ALA A 99 12.86 13.96 12.76
N GLY A 100 11.57 13.66 12.75
CA GLY A 100 10.50 14.65 12.69
C GLY A 100 10.45 15.45 11.36
N MET A 101 11.02 14.90 10.28
CA MET A 101 11.02 15.55 8.96
C MET A 101 9.66 15.53 8.30
N CYS A 102 8.84 14.59 8.65
CA CYS A 102 7.42 14.52 8.28
C CYS A 102 6.63 13.86 9.42
N ARG A 103 5.31 14.01 9.38
CA ARG A 103 4.43 13.34 10.35
C ARG A 103 4.44 11.84 10.08
N ASN A 104 4.30 11.07 11.14
CA ASN A 104 4.05 9.63 11.03
C ASN A 104 2.80 9.39 10.16
N MET A 105 2.88 8.41 9.28
CA MET A 105 1.78 8.04 8.40
C MET A 105 1.71 6.52 8.22
N ILE A 106 0.54 6.02 7.88
CA ILE A 106 0.34 4.67 7.39
C ILE A 106 0.75 4.65 5.91
N VAL A 107 1.52 3.63 5.50
CA VAL A 107 1.86 3.48 4.08
C VAL A 107 1.29 2.17 3.56
N VAL A 108 0.53 2.26 2.48
CA VAL A 108 -0.18 1.13 1.87
C VAL A 108 0.40 0.87 0.49
N THR A 109 0.78 -0.37 0.23
CA THR A 109 1.33 -0.76 -1.07
C THR A 109 0.47 -1.86 -1.71
N PRO A 110 -0.59 -1.50 -2.43
CA PRO A 110 -1.40 -2.44 -3.19
C PRO A 110 -0.75 -2.80 -4.52
N THR A 111 -1.34 -3.75 -5.24
CA THR A 111 -0.98 -4.05 -6.63
C THR A 111 -2.18 -3.81 -7.55
N PHE A 112 -1.91 -3.20 -8.72
CA PHE A 112 -2.91 -3.07 -9.78
C PHE A 112 -3.03 -4.32 -10.65
N TYR A 113 -2.25 -5.37 -10.38
CA TYR A 113 -2.43 -6.67 -11.01
C TYR A 113 -3.49 -7.47 -10.26
N ARG A 114 -4.21 -8.33 -10.99
CA ARG A 114 -5.23 -9.19 -10.41
C ARG A 114 -4.67 -10.17 -9.39
N ASP A 115 -3.51 -10.75 -9.69
CA ASP A 115 -2.86 -11.72 -8.80
C ASP A 115 -1.79 -11.02 -7.97
N SER A 116 -1.96 -10.99 -6.67
CA SER A 116 -0.93 -10.57 -5.73
C SER A 116 0.23 -11.57 -5.70
N GLY A 117 1.45 -11.09 -5.49
CA GLY A 117 2.65 -11.94 -5.36
C GLY A 117 3.34 -12.33 -6.66
N ASN A 118 2.90 -11.88 -7.81
CA ASN A 118 3.54 -12.12 -9.10
C ASN A 118 4.37 -10.91 -9.53
N PHE A 119 5.68 -10.92 -9.21
CA PHE A 119 6.59 -9.79 -9.41
C PHE A 119 6.96 -9.47 -10.85
N PHE A 120 6.84 -10.41 -11.80
CA PHE A 120 7.40 -10.28 -13.14
C PHE A 120 6.53 -10.93 -14.20
N ARG A 121 5.33 -10.40 -14.41
CA ARG A 121 4.54 -10.76 -15.59
C ARG A 121 4.25 -9.51 -16.40
N TYR A 122 5.09 -9.28 -17.39
CA TYR A 122 4.92 -8.22 -18.40
C TYR A 122 3.75 -8.47 -19.35
N ASP A 123 3.12 -9.64 -19.28
CA ASP A 123 2.00 -10.06 -20.13
C ASP A 123 0.64 -9.56 -19.64
N ARG A 124 0.60 -8.84 -18.51
CA ARG A 124 -0.64 -8.29 -17.97
C ARG A 124 -0.71 -6.80 -18.20
N VAL A 125 -1.65 -6.40 -19.01
CA VAL A 125 -2.02 -4.98 -19.11
C VAL A 125 -2.83 -4.65 -17.85
N PRO A 126 -2.35 -3.72 -17.01
CA PRO A 126 -3.14 -3.25 -15.89
C PRO A 126 -4.41 -2.61 -16.44
N ASP A 127 -5.56 -3.02 -15.95
CA ASP A 127 -6.78 -2.25 -16.20
C ASP A 127 -6.80 -1.10 -15.20
N GLU A 128 -6.28 0.05 -15.62
CA GLU A 128 -6.16 1.23 -14.77
C GLU A 128 -7.52 1.70 -14.25
N GLU A 129 -8.56 1.56 -15.06
CA GLU A 129 -9.92 1.94 -14.68
C GLU A 129 -10.46 1.01 -13.59
N GLN A 130 -10.18 -0.28 -13.68
CA GLN A 130 -10.51 -1.23 -12.62
C GLN A 130 -9.82 -0.86 -11.32
N PHE A 131 -8.52 -0.56 -11.37
CA PHE A 131 -7.75 -0.24 -10.17
C PHE A 131 -8.23 1.03 -9.48
N VAL A 132 -8.65 2.05 -10.21
CA VAL A 132 -9.24 3.28 -9.63
C VAL A 132 -10.51 2.96 -8.83
N ARG A 133 -11.37 2.09 -9.36
CA ARG A 133 -12.56 1.63 -8.61
C ARG A 133 -12.17 0.79 -7.41
N GLU A 134 -11.28 -0.18 -7.59
CA GLU A 134 -10.77 -1.03 -6.52
C GLU A 134 -10.15 -0.21 -5.38
N LEU A 135 -9.36 0.82 -5.72
CA LEU A 135 -8.78 1.72 -4.72
C LEU A 135 -9.87 2.42 -3.89
N ARG A 136 -10.90 2.95 -4.56
CA ARG A 136 -11.94 3.75 -3.91
C ARG A 136 -13.00 2.91 -3.19
N GLU A 137 -13.35 1.77 -3.75
CA GLU A 137 -14.51 0.97 -3.31
C GLU A 137 -14.10 -0.18 -2.37
N ASP A 138 -12.84 -0.66 -2.44
CA ASP A 138 -12.36 -1.78 -1.64
C ASP A 138 -11.18 -1.41 -0.73
N ILE A 139 -10.09 -0.84 -1.29
CA ILE A 139 -8.85 -0.63 -0.54
C ILE A 139 -8.99 0.46 0.51
N LEU A 140 -9.42 1.67 0.14
CA LEU A 140 -9.54 2.78 1.09
C LEU A 140 -10.57 2.48 2.18
N PRO A 141 -11.78 1.95 1.89
CA PRO A 141 -12.71 1.49 2.92
C PRO A 141 -12.11 0.45 3.86
N PHE A 142 -11.38 -0.54 3.34
CA PHE A 142 -10.69 -1.53 4.16
C PHE A 142 -9.68 -0.88 5.11
N ILE A 143 -8.87 0.06 4.62
CA ILE A 143 -7.88 0.75 5.45
C ILE A 143 -8.56 1.56 6.56
N VAL A 144 -9.61 2.31 6.24
CA VAL A 144 -10.35 3.11 7.24
C VAL A 144 -11.03 2.24 8.29
N GLN A 145 -11.52 1.05 7.91
CA GLN A 145 -12.17 0.12 8.85
C GLN A 145 -11.18 -0.58 9.79
N ASN A 146 -9.93 -0.76 9.38
CA ASN A 146 -8.98 -1.57 10.12
C ASN A 146 -7.85 -0.76 10.79
N TYR A 147 -7.68 0.50 10.41
CA TYR A 147 -6.62 1.37 10.93
C TYR A 147 -7.18 2.75 11.28
N SER A 148 -6.51 3.44 12.19
CA SER A 148 -6.92 4.78 12.60
C SER A 148 -6.49 5.82 11.55
N THR A 149 -7.47 6.43 10.90
CA THR A 149 -7.28 7.46 9.87
C THR A 149 -8.11 8.69 10.21
N TYR A 150 -8.01 9.73 9.38
CA TYR A 150 -8.84 10.94 9.54
C TYR A 150 -10.26 10.78 9.00
N ALA A 151 -10.57 9.74 8.22
CA ALA A 151 -11.94 9.47 7.80
C ALA A 151 -12.75 8.89 8.97
N ALA A 152 -14.00 9.35 9.12
CA ALA A 152 -14.87 8.93 10.20
C ALA A 152 -15.30 7.46 10.09
N ASP A 153 -15.48 6.98 8.85
CA ASP A 153 -15.81 5.61 8.49
C ASP A 153 -15.40 5.31 7.05
N GLY A 154 -15.62 4.07 6.59
CA GLY A 154 -15.27 3.62 5.23
C GLY A 154 -16.24 4.05 4.13
N SER A 155 -17.19 4.96 4.37
CA SER A 155 -18.06 5.46 3.33
C SER A 155 -17.32 6.38 2.35
N ALA A 156 -17.81 6.45 1.11
CA ALA A 156 -17.24 7.33 0.10
C ALA A 156 -17.28 8.79 0.51
N GLU A 157 -18.32 9.20 1.22
CA GLU A 157 -18.52 10.55 1.74
C GLU A 157 -17.48 10.89 2.82
N ALA A 158 -17.25 10.00 3.79
CA ALA A 158 -16.26 10.21 4.85
C ALA A 158 -14.83 10.23 4.32
N ILE A 159 -14.49 9.32 3.40
CA ILE A 159 -13.18 9.29 2.72
C ILE A 159 -12.99 10.57 1.90
N SER A 160 -14.00 11.00 1.16
CA SER A 160 -13.95 12.25 0.38
C SER A 160 -13.80 13.49 1.26
N ALA A 161 -14.42 13.52 2.42
CA ALA A 161 -14.28 14.62 3.38
C ALA A 161 -12.86 14.68 3.97
N ALA A 162 -12.20 13.54 4.10
CA ALA A 162 -10.83 13.42 4.62
C ALA A 162 -9.76 13.32 3.50
N ARG A 163 -10.07 13.69 2.25
CA ARG A 163 -9.20 13.48 1.07
C ARG A 163 -7.78 14.07 1.19
N ASP A 164 -7.61 15.12 1.98
CA ASP A 164 -6.30 15.75 2.19
C ASP A 164 -5.37 14.91 3.10
N HIS A 165 -5.86 13.77 3.55
CA HIS A 165 -5.17 12.82 4.43
C HIS A 165 -4.88 11.46 3.75
N PHE A 166 -5.23 11.31 2.45
CA PHE A 166 -5.02 10.11 1.65
C PHE A 166 -4.13 10.37 0.43
#